data_19be9afdd861f260a9f2c06074e351a7
#
_entry.id   19be9afdd861f260a9f2c06074e351a7
#
_cell.length_a   1.000
_cell.length_b   1.000
_cell.length_c   1.000
_cell.angle_alpha   90.00
_cell.angle_beta   90.00
_cell.angle_gamma   90.00
#
_symmetry.space_group_name_H-M   'P 1'
#
loop_
_entity.id
_entity.type
_entity.pdbx_description
1 polymer ?
#
loop_
_entity_poly.entity_id
_entity_poly.type
_entity_poly.pdbx_seq_one_letter_code
_entity_poly.pdbx_strand_id
1 'polypeptide(L)'
;MPPKRKARKPADAIDLTEMASPQEKKQKVALTTIAKEFVCPITQELPISPVTAEDGKIYEEKAIREWFSKKDGEPTSPSTGAVIGTRLLPAPQARNTIEALVESGAIDGEIAEAWKQKLTTETLVKEMRAKAEDGDAEAMWWLGVWYEYGECGLTKDNAQARAWYERSAAACDPRGTAMFGKCLLLGIGGPQD
;
A
#
# COMPACT_ATOMS: atom_id res chain seq x y z
N MET A 1 6.49 31.67 -58.07
CA MET A 1 5.87 30.84 -56.98
C MET A 1 6.72 29.61 -56.83
N PRO A 2 7.40 29.38 -55.67
CA PRO A 2 8.12 28.14 -55.43
C PRO A 2 7.16 27.04 -54.96
N PRO A 3 7.44 25.75 -55.24
CA PRO A 3 6.55 24.65 -54.90
C PRO A 3 6.52 24.36 -53.38
N LYS A 4 5.32 24.13 -52.85
CA LYS A 4 5.08 23.78 -51.44
C LYS A 4 5.70 22.41 -51.16
N ARG A 5 6.69 22.35 -50.27
CA ARG A 5 7.20 21.11 -49.67
C ARG A 5 6.10 20.45 -48.86
N LYS A 6 5.71 19.22 -49.22
CA LYS A 6 4.86 18.35 -48.38
C LYS A 6 5.62 18.00 -47.11
N ALA A 7 5.00 18.26 -45.96
CA ALA A 7 5.50 17.83 -44.64
C ALA A 7 5.57 16.30 -44.63
N ARG A 8 6.75 15.76 -44.30
CA ARG A 8 6.91 14.33 -43.97
C ARG A 8 6.15 14.04 -42.67
N LYS A 9 5.31 13.01 -42.70
CA LYS A 9 4.73 12.43 -41.47
C LYS A 9 5.87 11.99 -40.56
N PRO A 10 5.74 12.15 -39.22
CA PRO A 10 6.70 11.56 -38.27
C PRO A 10 6.71 10.03 -38.47
N ALA A 11 7.90 9.48 -38.56
CA ALA A 11 8.12 8.04 -38.66
C ALA A 11 7.40 7.33 -37.53
N ASP A 12 6.68 6.27 -37.86
CA ASP A 12 5.97 5.41 -36.94
C ASP A 12 6.90 5.01 -35.78
N ALA A 13 6.49 5.27 -34.57
CA ALA A 13 7.19 4.76 -33.38
C ALA A 13 7.15 3.24 -33.48
N ILE A 14 8.32 2.62 -33.62
CA ILE A 14 8.46 1.16 -33.64
C ILE A 14 8.07 0.69 -32.26
N ASP A 15 6.97 -0.05 -32.17
CA ASP A 15 6.55 -0.70 -30.93
C ASP A 15 7.54 -1.80 -30.60
N LEU A 16 8.44 -1.53 -29.64
CA LEU A 16 9.48 -2.45 -29.20
C LEU A 16 8.92 -3.75 -28.57
N THR A 17 7.61 -3.82 -28.30
CA THR A 17 6.95 -5.03 -27.78
C THR A 17 6.78 -6.12 -28.83
N GLU A 18 6.87 -5.81 -30.14
CA GLU A 18 6.76 -6.81 -31.22
C GLU A 18 8.04 -7.64 -31.46
N MET A 19 9.20 -7.18 -30.95
CA MET A 19 10.50 -7.81 -31.21
C MET A 19 10.89 -8.94 -30.24
N ALA A 20 10.07 -9.23 -29.22
CA ALA A 20 10.37 -10.31 -28.27
C ALA A 20 10.31 -11.69 -28.94
N SER A 21 11.35 -12.50 -28.75
CA SER A 21 11.44 -13.86 -29.29
C SER A 21 10.30 -14.74 -28.77
N PRO A 22 9.91 -15.82 -29.48
CA PRO A 22 8.89 -16.75 -29.00
C PRO A 22 9.21 -17.37 -27.63
N GLN A 23 10.47 -17.42 -27.27
CA GLN A 23 10.95 -17.95 -26.00
C GLN A 23 10.75 -16.94 -24.87
N GLU A 24 11.04 -15.67 -25.09
CA GLU A 24 10.77 -14.58 -24.16
C GLU A 24 9.26 -14.40 -23.90
N LYS A 25 8.44 -14.50 -24.95
CA LYS A 25 6.96 -14.45 -24.79
C LYS A 25 6.44 -15.61 -23.94
N LYS A 26 6.94 -16.83 -24.14
CA LYS A 26 6.58 -17.99 -23.30
C LYS A 26 7.03 -17.82 -21.84
N GLN A 27 8.22 -17.29 -21.64
CA GLN A 27 8.76 -17.03 -20.29
C GLN A 27 7.96 -15.95 -19.57
N LYS A 28 7.60 -14.86 -20.26
CA LYS A 28 6.74 -13.80 -19.70
C LYS A 28 5.36 -14.32 -19.31
N VAL A 29 4.73 -15.16 -20.15
CA VAL A 29 3.43 -15.78 -19.83
C VAL A 29 3.53 -16.67 -18.59
N ALA A 30 4.58 -17.49 -18.48
CA ALA A 30 4.78 -18.35 -17.31
C ALA A 30 4.95 -17.53 -16.03
N LEU A 31 5.77 -16.45 -16.07
CA LEU A 31 5.98 -15.56 -14.93
C LEU A 31 4.70 -14.80 -14.54
N THR A 32 3.92 -14.34 -15.51
CA THR A 32 2.61 -13.71 -15.26
C THR A 32 1.62 -14.67 -14.61
N THR A 33 1.68 -15.96 -14.96
CA THR A 33 0.84 -16.99 -14.32
C THR A 33 1.22 -17.21 -12.87
N ILE A 34 2.52 -17.30 -12.57
CA ILE A 34 3.04 -17.40 -11.21
C ILE A 34 2.66 -16.16 -10.39
N ALA A 35 2.76 -14.97 -10.99
CA ALA A 35 2.41 -13.70 -10.33
C ALA A 35 0.97 -13.66 -9.82
N LYS A 36 0.02 -14.30 -10.53
CA LYS A 36 -1.39 -14.37 -10.12
C LYS A 36 -1.60 -15.14 -8.81
N GLU A 37 -0.71 -16.06 -8.46
CA GLU A 37 -0.80 -16.80 -7.20
C GLU A 37 -0.47 -15.93 -5.97
N PHE A 38 0.22 -14.80 -6.19
CA PHE A 38 0.53 -13.83 -5.14
C PHE A 38 -0.54 -12.75 -4.97
N VAL A 39 -1.49 -12.63 -5.88
CA VAL A 39 -2.57 -11.63 -5.77
C VAL A 39 -3.47 -11.98 -4.59
N CYS A 40 -3.66 -11.03 -3.68
CA CYS A 40 -4.54 -11.20 -2.54
C CYS A 40 -6.00 -11.37 -3.01
N PRO A 41 -6.69 -12.45 -2.62
CA PRO A 41 -8.07 -12.71 -3.05
C PRO A 41 -9.09 -11.67 -2.56
N ILE A 42 -8.78 -10.92 -1.49
CA ILE A 42 -9.67 -9.90 -0.92
C ILE A 42 -9.48 -8.58 -1.66
N THR A 43 -8.24 -8.11 -1.80
CA THR A 43 -7.95 -6.78 -2.37
C THR A 43 -7.81 -6.79 -3.88
N GLN A 44 -7.60 -7.96 -4.49
CA GLN A 44 -7.28 -8.15 -5.91
C GLN A 44 -5.98 -7.45 -6.34
N GLU A 45 -5.07 -7.22 -5.40
CA GLU A 45 -3.80 -6.53 -5.59
C GLU A 45 -2.65 -7.36 -5.03
N LEU A 46 -1.43 -7.01 -5.40
CA LEU A 46 -0.23 -7.59 -4.79
C LEU A 46 -0.09 -7.10 -3.33
N PRO A 47 0.07 -8.01 -2.36
CA PRO A 47 0.17 -7.64 -0.95
C PRO A 47 1.53 -6.98 -0.65
N ILE A 48 1.50 -6.00 0.22
CA ILE A 48 2.69 -5.35 0.79
C ILE A 48 3.14 -6.10 2.06
N SER A 49 2.17 -6.51 2.88
CA SER A 49 2.41 -7.32 4.08
C SER A 49 1.77 -8.70 3.90
N PRO A 50 2.38 -9.58 3.05
CA PRO A 50 1.80 -10.88 2.77
C PRO A 50 1.84 -11.79 3.99
N VAL A 51 0.70 -12.43 4.26
CA VAL A 51 0.53 -13.49 5.25
C VAL A 51 -0.12 -14.70 4.61
N THR A 52 0.26 -15.88 5.08
CA THR A 52 -0.39 -17.13 4.69
C THR A 52 -1.40 -17.51 5.76
N ALA A 53 -2.66 -17.73 5.35
CA ALA A 53 -3.71 -18.25 6.22
C ALA A 53 -3.73 -19.80 6.19
N GLU A 54 -4.57 -20.40 7.04
CA GLU A 54 -4.65 -21.87 7.17
C GLU A 54 -5.20 -22.58 5.93
N ASP A 55 -5.83 -21.85 4.99
CA ASP A 55 -6.23 -22.35 3.68
C ASP A 55 -5.08 -22.42 2.66
N GLY A 56 -3.85 -22.06 3.09
CA GLY A 56 -2.66 -22.03 2.26
C GLY A 56 -2.59 -20.86 1.27
N LYS A 57 -3.54 -19.92 1.30
CA LYS A 57 -3.56 -18.75 0.43
C LYS A 57 -2.81 -17.56 1.05
N ILE A 58 -2.30 -16.71 0.16
CA ILE A 58 -1.61 -15.48 0.54
C ILE A 58 -2.61 -14.32 0.52
N TYR A 59 -2.59 -13.53 1.57
CA TYR A 59 -3.45 -12.37 1.76
C TYR A 59 -2.63 -11.15 2.18
N GLU A 60 -3.17 -9.96 1.92
CA GLU A 60 -2.73 -8.75 2.62
C GLU A 60 -3.16 -8.84 4.09
N GLU A 61 -2.22 -8.69 5.04
CA GLU A 61 -2.45 -8.89 6.46
C GLU A 61 -3.63 -8.09 7.00
N LYS A 62 -3.67 -6.78 6.67
CA LYS A 62 -4.75 -5.90 7.11
C LYS A 62 -6.11 -6.37 6.59
N ALA A 63 -6.19 -6.78 5.33
CA ALA A 63 -7.44 -7.18 4.71
C ALA A 63 -8.00 -8.49 5.31
N ILE A 64 -7.15 -9.49 5.55
CA ILE A 64 -7.62 -10.75 6.15
C ILE A 64 -8.00 -10.59 7.63
N ARG A 65 -7.28 -9.75 8.39
CA ARG A 65 -7.66 -9.44 9.77
C ARG A 65 -9.00 -8.71 9.83
N GLU A 66 -9.23 -7.76 8.93
CA GLU A 66 -10.51 -7.06 8.79
C GLU A 66 -11.65 -8.02 8.35
N TRP A 67 -11.36 -8.96 7.46
CA TRP A 67 -12.30 -10.00 7.08
C TRP A 67 -12.76 -10.83 8.28
N PHE A 68 -11.83 -11.29 9.12
CA PHE A 68 -12.16 -12.04 10.32
C PHE A 68 -12.93 -11.21 11.35
N SER A 69 -12.64 -9.92 11.49
CA SER A 69 -13.31 -9.05 12.46
C SER A 69 -14.76 -8.69 12.10
N LYS A 70 -15.11 -8.73 10.80
CA LYS A 70 -16.46 -8.40 10.31
C LYS A 70 -17.45 -9.56 10.32
N LYS A 71 -16.97 -10.78 10.59
CA LYS A 71 -17.83 -11.97 10.60
C LYS A 71 -18.28 -12.31 11.99
N ASP A 72 -19.58 -12.37 12.18
CA ASP A 72 -20.19 -13.00 13.35
C ASP A 72 -20.17 -14.52 13.15
N GLY A 73 -19.49 -15.26 14.04
CA GLY A 73 -19.37 -16.71 13.99
C GLY A 73 -17.95 -17.22 13.70
N GLU A 74 -17.86 -18.47 13.22
CA GLU A 74 -16.56 -19.10 12.93
C GLU A 74 -15.88 -18.42 11.74
N PRO A 75 -14.55 -18.16 11.82
CA PRO A 75 -13.80 -17.56 10.74
C PRO A 75 -13.81 -18.46 9.49
N THR A 76 -13.96 -17.86 8.32
CA THR A 76 -13.99 -18.59 7.04
C THR A 76 -12.98 -18.03 6.06
N SER A 77 -12.45 -18.91 5.21
CA SER A 77 -11.59 -18.52 4.09
C SER A 77 -12.29 -17.59 3.12
N PRO A 78 -11.72 -16.42 2.79
CA PRO A 78 -12.24 -15.55 1.74
C PRO A 78 -12.26 -16.21 0.35
N SER A 79 -11.38 -17.17 0.11
CA SER A 79 -11.23 -17.84 -1.19
C SER A 79 -12.18 -19.02 -1.36
N THR A 80 -12.39 -19.83 -0.30
CA THR A 80 -13.10 -21.12 -0.40
C THR A 80 -14.42 -21.15 0.36
N GLY A 81 -14.61 -20.23 1.31
CA GLY A 81 -15.75 -20.24 2.22
C GLY A 81 -15.67 -21.30 3.33
N ALA A 82 -14.65 -22.16 3.32
CA ALA A 82 -14.46 -23.18 4.35
C ALA A 82 -14.12 -22.53 5.71
N VAL A 83 -14.54 -23.16 6.79
CA VAL A 83 -14.15 -22.76 8.15
C VAL A 83 -12.64 -22.97 8.30
N ILE A 84 -11.93 -21.95 8.76
CA ILE A 84 -10.49 -21.96 9.03
C ILE A 84 -10.22 -21.25 10.36
N GLY A 85 -9.06 -21.50 10.97
CA GLY A 85 -8.61 -20.71 12.11
C GLY A 85 -8.17 -19.30 11.73
N THR A 86 -7.87 -18.50 12.75
CA THR A 86 -7.40 -17.11 12.59
C THR A 86 -5.88 -16.98 12.58
N ARG A 87 -5.16 -18.10 12.57
CA ARG A 87 -3.69 -18.10 12.57
C ARG A 87 -3.17 -17.59 11.23
N LEU A 88 -2.35 -16.55 11.28
CA LEU A 88 -1.69 -15.96 10.12
C LEU A 88 -0.18 -16.10 10.28
N LEU A 89 0.48 -16.59 9.27
CA LEU A 89 1.94 -16.73 9.24
C LEU A 89 2.52 -15.66 8.29
N PRO A 90 3.44 -14.80 8.75
CA PRO A 90 4.14 -13.87 7.86
C PRO A 90 4.81 -14.62 6.70
N ALA A 91 4.68 -14.10 5.49
CA ALA A 91 5.22 -14.70 4.26
C ALA A 91 6.27 -13.80 3.60
N PRO A 92 7.43 -13.55 4.23
CA PRO A 92 8.46 -12.66 3.70
C PRO A 92 9.01 -13.14 2.35
N GLN A 93 9.05 -14.46 2.11
CA GLN A 93 9.47 -15.03 0.83
C GLN A 93 8.52 -14.61 -0.30
N ALA A 94 7.21 -14.54 -0.04
CA ALA A 94 6.23 -14.05 -1.01
C ALA A 94 6.50 -12.58 -1.35
N ARG A 95 6.77 -11.73 -0.34
CA ARG A 95 7.14 -10.32 -0.55
C ARG A 95 8.39 -10.18 -1.42
N ASN A 96 9.47 -10.88 -1.10
CA ASN A 96 10.71 -10.85 -1.86
C ASN A 96 10.52 -11.35 -3.31
N THR A 97 9.68 -12.35 -3.50
CA THR A 97 9.36 -12.86 -4.85
C THR A 97 8.55 -11.84 -5.65
N ILE A 98 7.55 -11.18 -5.05
CA ILE A 98 6.79 -10.11 -5.68
C ILE A 98 7.72 -8.98 -6.10
N GLU A 99 8.60 -8.53 -5.22
CA GLU A 99 9.59 -7.48 -5.47
C GLU A 99 10.48 -7.83 -6.68
N ALA A 100 11.08 -9.01 -6.68
CA ALA A 100 11.91 -9.48 -7.80
C ALA A 100 11.13 -9.59 -9.13
N LEU A 101 9.86 -10.03 -9.10
CA LEU A 101 9.01 -10.10 -10.30
C LEU A 101 8.63 -8.71 -10.84
N VAL A 102 8.41 -7.74 -9.95
CA VAL A 102 8.13 -6.34 -10.33
C VAL A 102 9.40 -5.65 -10.85
N GLU A 103 10.55 -5.83 -10.20
CA GLU A 103 11.82 -5.25 -10.61
C GLU A 103 12.32 -5.81 -11.95
N SER A 104 12.13 -7.10 -12.18
CA SER A 104 12.50 -7.74 -13.46
C SER A 104 11.56 -7.39 -14.62
N GLY A 105 10.43 -6.69 -14.36
CA GLY A 105 9.40 -6.41 -15.35
C GLY A 105 8.57 -7.64 -15.75
N ALA A 106 8.65 -8.74 -15.00
CA ALA A 106 7.81 -9.91 -15.17
C ALA A 106 6.36 -9.64 -14.77
N ILE A 107 6.17 -8.77 -13.77
CA ILE A 107 4.91 -8.09 -13.46
C ILE A 107 5.09 -6.64 -13.87
N ASP A 108 4.24 -6.16 -14.78
CA ASP A 108 4.26 -4.80 -15.30
C ASP A 108 2.85 -4.17 -15.26
N GLY A 109 2.75 -2.94 -15.78
CA GLY A 109 1.49 -2.20 -15.87
C GLY A 109 0.95 -1.71 -14.52
N GLU A 110 -0.35 -1.47 -14.46
CA GLU A 110 -1.01 -0.82 -13.33
C GLU A 110 -0.82 -1.56 -11.99
N ILE A 111 -0.80 -2.88 -12.01
CA ILE A 111 -0.65 -3.69 -10.79
C ILE A 111 0.75 -3.53 -10.17
N ALA A 112 1.79 -3.46 -11.01
CA ALA A 112 3.16 -3.22 -10.56
C ALA A 112 3.33 -1.80 -10.02
N GLU A 113 2.80 -0.81 -10.73
CA GLU A 113 2.89 0.59 -10.30
C GLU A 113 2.11 0.85 -9.01
N ALA A 114 0.91 0.28 -8.87
CA ALA A 114 0.13 0.34 -7.64
C ALA A 114 0.89 -0.28 -6.45
N TRP A 115 1.56 -1.41 -6.67
CA TRP A 115 2.38 -2.05 -5.63
C TRP A 115 3.59 -1.21 -5.24
N LYS A 116 4.34 -0.66 -6.21
CA LYS A 116 5.48 0.23 -5.95
C LYS A 116 5.06 1.47 -5.17
N GLN A 117 3.94 2.07 -5.54
CA GLN A 117 3.40 3.25 -4.85
C GLN A 117 3.05 2.93 -3.39
N LYS A 118 2.40 1.80 -3.14
CA LYS A 118 2.08 1.34 -1.79
C LYS A 118 3.35 1.07 -0.97
N LEU A 119 4.35 0.40 -1.57
CA LEU A 119 5.64 0.13 -0.92
C LEU A 119 6.35 1.44 -0.53
N THR A 120 6.38 2.42 -1.43
CA THR A 120 6.94 3.75 -1.16
C THR A 120 6.20 4.43 0.00
N THR A 121 4.88 4.34 0.02
CA THR A 121 4.05 4.91 1.07
C THR A 121 4.29 4.23 2.43
N GLU A 122 4.40 2.89 2.45
CA GLU A 122 4.74 2.13 3.68
C GLU A 122 6.10 2.55 4.23
N THR A 123 7.10 2.67 3.35
CA THR A 123 8.45 3.11 3.71
C THR A 123 8.43 4.52 4.28
N LEU A 124 7.73 5.44 3.64
CA LEU A 124 7.56 6.82 4.10
C LEU A 124 6.95 6.86 5.52
N VAL A 125 5.87 6.12 5.76
CA VAL A 125 5.23 6.07 7.09
C VAL A 125 6.19 5.52 8.13
N LYS A 126 6.96 4.48 7.80
CA LYS A 126 7.96 3.89 8.70
C LYS A 126 9.08 4.88 9.04
N GLU A 127 9.60 5.61 8.06
CA GLU A 127 10.61 6.65 8.26
C GLU A 127 10.08 7.81 9.11
N MET A 128 8.85 8.27 8.83
CA MET A 128 8.24 9.33 9.61
C MET A 128 7.97 8.93 11.06
N ARG A 129 7.59 7.65 11.30
CA ARG A 129 7.47 7.13 12.66
C ARG A 129 8.82 7.13 13.39
N ALA A 130 9.88 6.66 12.73
CA ALA A 130 11.21 6.67 13.32
C ALA A 130 11.65 8.09 13.70
N LYS A 131 11.50 9.07 12.80
CA LYS A 131 11.78 10.49 13.09
C LYS A 131 10.95 11.03 14.26
N ALA A 132 9.66 10.70 14.30
CA ALA A 132 8.78 11.13 15.37
C ALA A 132 9.19 10.51 16.73
N GLU A 133 9.63 9.25 16.75
CA GLU A 133 10.15 8.62 17.97
C GLU A 133 11.49 9.25 18.41
N ASP A 134 12.31 9.71 17.47
CA ASP A 134 13.53 10.47 17.72
C ASP A 134 13.29 11.93 18.16
N GLY A 135 12.02 12.36 18.24
CA GLY A 135 11.62 13.67 18.75
C GLY A 135 11.37 14.75 17.69
N ASP A 136 11.33 14.39 16.40
CA ASP A 136 11.01 15.34 15.32
C ASP A 136 9.55 15.79 15.40
N ALA A 137 9.33 17.03 15.79
CA ALA A 137 8.02 17.63 16.01
C ALA A 137 7.20 17.73 14.70
N GLU A 138 7.86 17.96 13.57
CA GLU A 138 7.22 18.01 12.26
C GLU A 138 6.73 16.62 11.83
N ALA A 139 7.55 15.59 12.03
CA ALA A 139 7.16 14.21 11.76
C ALA A 139 5.95 13.77 12.62
N MET A 140 5.91 14.18 13.89
CA MET A 140 4.77 13.95 14.78
C MET A 140 3.51 14.63 14.24
N TRP A 141 3.60 15.90 13.81
CA TRP A 141 2.47 16.61 13.21
C TRP A 141 1.95 15.91 11.95
N TRP A 142 2.84 15.48 11.03
CA TRP A 142 2.44 14.76 9.82
C TRP A 142 1.73 13.44 10.13
N LEU A 143 2.21 12.67 11.12
CA LEU A 143 1.53 11.45 11.56
C LEU A 143 0.12 11.76 12.08
N GLY A 144 -0.04 12.86 12.84
CA GLY A 144 -1.34 13.34 13.27
C GLY A 144 -2.29 13.60 12.10
N VAL A 145 -1.82 14.31 11.06
CA VAL A 145 -2.60 14.57 9.83
C VAL A 145 -2.99 13.27 9.14
N TRP A 146 -2.05 12.34 8.93
CA TRP A 146 -2.33 11.09 8.24
C TRP A 146 -3.34 10.21 8.99
N TYR A 147 -3.33 10.22 10.32
CA TYR A 147 -4.36 9.53 11.11
C TYR A 147 -5.71 10.27 11.08
N GLU A 148 -5.74 11.62 11.06
CA GLU A 148 -6.99 12.40 11.00
C GLU A 148 -7.75 12.14 9.70
N TYR A 149 -7.04 12.04 8.58
CA TYR A 149 -7.64 11.86 7.26
C TYR A 149 -7.64 10.43 6.75
N GLY A 150 -6.87 9.52 7.32
CA GLY A 150 -6.69 8.15 6.83
C GLY A 150 -5.80 8.11 5.60
N GLU A 151 -4.76 8.93 5.56
CA GLU A 151 -3.81 9.03 4.45
C GLU A 151 -2.63 8.07 4.59
N CYS A 152 -1.82 7.97 3.54
CA CYS A 152 -0.61 7.13 3.51
C CYS A 152 -0.85 5.66 3.94
N GLY A 153 -2.00 5.08 3.59
CA GLY A 153 -2.35 3.70 3.94
C GLY A 153 -2.70 3.48 5.42
N LEU A 154 -2.69 4.54 6.24
CA LEU A 154 -3.18 4.49 7.61
C LEU A 154 -4.71 4.48 7.64
N THR A 155 -5.28 3.79 8.62
CA THR A 155 -6.71 3.87 8.87
C THR A 155 -7.00 5.15 9.64
N LYS A 156 -8.07 5.88 9.25
CA LYS A 156 -8.52 7.06 9.98
C LYS A 156 -8.75 6.71 11.44
N ASP A 157 -8.09 7.43 12.33
CA ASP A 157 -8.15 7.26 13.78
C ASP A 157 -7.91 8.62 14.45
N ASN A 158 -9.00 9.25 14.87
CA ASN A 158 -8.94 10.55 15.51
C ASN A 158 -8.25 10.52 16.90
N ALA A 159 -8.28 9.39 17.61
CA ALA A 159 -7.60 9.26 18.89
C ALA A 159 -6.07 9.22 18.68
N GLN A 160 -5.60 8.48 17.71
CA GLN A 160 -4.19 8.47 17.32
C GLN A 160 -3.75 9.84 16.80
N ALA A 161 -4.58 10.50 15.97
CA ALA A 161 -4.29 11.84 15.47
C ALA A 161 -4.08 12.84 16.62
N ARG A 162 -5.01 12.87 17.60
CA ARG A 162 -4.91 13.71 18.79
C ARG A 162 -3.62 13.44 19.58
N ALA A 163 -3.29 12.18 19.81
CA ALA A 163 -2.08 11.79 20.54
C ALA A 163 -0.79 12.26 19.83
N TRP A 164 -0.74 12.18 18.51
CA TRP A 164 0.40 12.67 17.74
C TRP A 164 0.48 14.20 17.73
N TYR A 165 -0.65 14.93 17.63
CA TYR A 165 -0.68 16.39 17.75
C TYR A 165 -0.27 16.87 19.15
N GLU A 166 -0.66 16.16 20.20
CA GLU A 166 -0.22 16.43 21.58
C GLU A 166 1.30 16.30 21.70
N ARG A 167 1.90 15.22 21.19
CA ARG A 167 3.36 15.04 21.17
C ARG A 167 4.07 16.13 20.37
N SER A 168 3.53 16.51 19.22
CA SER A 168 4.06 17.60 18.39
C SER A 168 3.98 18.95 19.10
N ALA A 169 2.88 19.23 19.80
CA ALA A 169 2.72 20.44 20.62
C ALA A 169 3.72 20.48 21.80
N ALA A 170 3.91 19.34 22.47
CA ALA A 170 4.90 19.21 23.54
C ALA A 170 6.34 19.43 23.04
N ALA A 171 6.62 19.11 21.79
CA ALA A 171 7.88 19.38 21.09
C ALA A 171 7.94 20.80 20.49
N CYS A 172 7.02 21.70 20.91
CA CYS A 172 6.95 23.13 20.54
C CYS A 172 6.70 23.38 19.04
N ASP A 173 6.05 22.49 18.28
CA ASP A 173 5.61 22.78 16.92
C ASP A 173 4.30 23.59 16.95
N PRO A 174 4.27 24.78 16.33
CA PRO A 174 3.06 25.63 16.32
C PRO A 174 1.86 24.97 15.64
N ARG A 175 2.09 24.15 14.60
CA ARG A 175 1.04 23.40 13.87
C ARG A 175 0.44 22.34 14.78
N GLY A 176 1.31 21.57 15.48
CA GLY A 176 0.88 20.58 16.47
C GLY A 176 0.06 21.23 17.59
N THR A 177 0.51 22.37 18.12
CA THR A 177 -0.20 23.14 19.15
C THR A 177 -1.59 23.56 18.67
N ALA A 178 -1.70 24.11 17.46
CA ALA A 178 -2.98 24.53 16.89
C ALA A 178 -3.95 23.36 16.67
N MET A 179 -3.45 22.22 16.13
CA MET A 179 -4.27 21.05 15.88
C MET A 179 -4.68 20.33 17.17
N PHE A 180 -3.79 20.27 18.16
CA PHE A 180 -4.14 19.75 19.48
C PHE A 180 -5.21 20.59 20.17
N GLY A 181 -5.07 21.93 20.14
CA GLY A 181 -6.09 22.86 20.64
C GLY A 181 -7.45 22.69 19.93
N LYS A 182 -7.45 22.49 18.61
CA LYS A 182 -8.67 22.15 17.86
C LYS A 182 -9.29 20.83 18.35
N CYS A 183 -8.48 19.81 18.60
CA CYS A 183 -8.96 18.52 19.09
C CYS A 183 -9.61 18.66 20.48
N LEU A 184 -9.02 19.42 21.37
CA LEU A 184 -9.57 19.71 22.70
C LEU A 184 -10.91 20.45 22.60
N LEU A 185 -10.93 21.55 21.85
CA LEU A 185 -12.12 22.39 21.69
C LEU A 185 -13.33 21.65 21.10
N LEU A 186 -13.09 20.75 20.16
CA LEU A 186 -14.15 20.03 19.44
C LEU A 186 -14.38 18.60 19.93
N GLY A 187 -13.65 18.12 20.93
CA GLY A 187 -13.73 16.74 21.42
C GLY A 187 -13.29 15.71 20.39
N ILE A 188 -12.41 16.08 19.44
CA ILE A 188 -11.93 15.15 18.40
C ILE A 188 -10.91 14.18 19.01
N GLY A 189 -11.20 12.88 18.90
CA GLY A 189 -10.32 11.83 19.41
C GLY A 189 -10.28 11.67 20.93
N GLY A 190 -11.19 12.31 21.65
CA GLY A 190 -11.28 12.24 23.11
C GLY A 190 -12.32 13.19 23.67
N PRO A 191 -12.40 13.34 25.00
CA PRO A 191 -13.29 14.31 25.61
C PRO A 191 -12.97 15.74 25.17
N GLN A 192 -13.99 16.58 25.17
CA GLN A 192 -13.88 18.02 24.95
C GLN A 192 -13.48 18.67 26.29
N ASP A 193 -12.46 19.55 26.25
CA ASP A 193 -11.99 20.35 27.38
C ASP A 193 -12.35 21.82 27.20
#